data_ac522f6a2f93c797edec2a001f6d085d
#
_entry.id   ac522f6a2f93c797edec2a001f6d085d
#
_cell.length_a   1.000
_cell.length_b   1.000
_cell.length_c   1.000
_cell.angle_alpha   90.00
_cell.angle_beta   90.00
_cell.angle_gamma   90.00
#
_symmetry.space_group_name_H-M   'P 1'
#
loop_
_entity.id
_entity.type
_entity.pdbx_description
1 polymer ?
#
loop_
_entity_poly.entity_id
_entity_poly.type
_entity_poly.pdbx_seq_one_letter_code
_entity_poly.pdbx_strand_id
1 'polypeptide(L)'
;ATCPIDTSIRAAAEKMSKSASSAVLIRNEKKKILGIVTDADFRTKVLAKELSPLEPISRIMSSPVITIPADSQVFEAFLKMTTKDKRHLAVINKAFDIIGIITEKDLISAQANSTYLLIKAIHSAEHIDNLENIHSRLSELLLDPIKNGSNPEYITKLITAFSEAILDKIIRFTIDEIGEAPC
;
A
#
# COMPACT_ATOMS: atom_id res chain seq x y z
N ALA A 1 -2.88 -10.44 -13.07
CA ALA A 1 -2.18 -11.63 -13.59
C ALA A 1 -1.96 -12.64 -12.46
N THR A 2 -1.95 -13.96 -12.77
CA THR A 2 -1.64 -15.05 -11.80
C THR A 2 -0.68 -16.04 -12.43
N CYS A 3 0.23 -16.63 -11.63
CA CYS A 3 1.15 -17.69 -12.04
C CYS A 3 1.09 -18.89 -11.10
N PRO A 4 1.30 -20.14 -11.57
CA PRO A 4 1.64 -21.29 -10.74
C PRO A 4 2.91 -21.05 -9.92
N ILE A 5 3.03 -21.73 -8.77
CA ILE A 5 4.14 -21.55 -7.83
C ILE A 5 5.50 -22.00 -8.40
N ASP A 6 5.49 -22.93 -9.33
CA ASP A 6 6.64 -23.52 -10.00
C ASP A 6 7.06 -22.78 -11.29
N THR A 7 6.30 -21.75 -11.70
CA THR A 7 6.63 -20.90 -12.85
C THR A 7 8.03 -20.32 -12.67
N SER A 8 8.88 -20.33 -13.72
CA SER A 8 10.19 -19.69 -13.65
C SER A 8 10.06 -18.17 -13.48
N ILE A 9 11.03 -17.56 -12.82
CA ILE A 9 11.13 -16.11 -12.63
C ILE A 9 11.04 -15.38 -13.97
N ARG A 10 11.72 -15.88 -15.01
CA ARG A 10 11.67 -15.34 -16.38
C ARG A 10 10.24 -15.36 -16.94
N ALA A 11 9.57 -16.51 -16.90
CA ALA A 11 8.23 -16.65 -17.45
C ALA A 11 7.20 -15.77 -16.72
N ALA A 12 7.37 -15.59 -15.42
CA ALA A 12 6.54 -14.66 -14.65
C ALA A 12 6.79 -13.20 -15.06
N ALA A 13 8.04 -12.79 -15.26
CA ALA A 13 8.39 -11.45 -15.73
C ALA A 13 7.83 -11.18 -17.13
N GLU A 14 7.95 -12.14 -18.06
CA GLU A 14 7.37 -12.05 -19.41
C GLU A 14 5.84 -11.88 -19.34
N LYS A 15 5.18 -12.62 -18.45
CA LYS A 15 3.73 -12.51 -18.25
C LYS A 15 3.33 -11.15 -17.73
N MET A 16 4.06 -10.59 -16.75
CA MET A 16 3.83 -9.26 -16.22
C MET A 16 4.01 -8.20 -17.31
N SER A 17 5.08 -8.31 -18.11
CA SER A 17 5.33 -7.41 -19.23
C SER A 17 4.20 -7.44 -20.27
N LYS A 18 3.75 -8.62 -20.69
CA LYS A 18 2.64 -8.78 -21.64
C LYS A 18 1.30 -8.22 -21.14
N SER A 19 1.06 -8.27 -19.84
CA SER A 19 -0.17 -7.75 -19.22
C SER A 19 -0.05 -6.32 -18.70
N ALA A 20 1.08 -5.65 -18.93
CA ALA A 20 1.41 -4.32 -18.39
C ALA A 20 1.13 -4.21 -16.87
N SER A 21 1.39 -5.30 -16.14
CA SER A 21 1.11 -5.41 -14.71
C SER A 21 2.38 -5.30 -13.89
N SER A 22 2.38 -4.44 -12.86
CA SER A 22 3.49 -4.29 -11.92
C SER A 22 3.54 -5.37 -10.83
N ALA A 23 2.57 -6.31 -10.83
CA ALA A 23 2.52 -7.41 -9.88
C ALA A 23 1.83 -8.66 -10.46
N VAL A 24 2.19 -9.82 -9.91
CA VAL A 24 1.58 -11.11 -10.22
C VAL A 24 1.28 -11.88 -8.94
N LEU A 25 0.09 -12.48 -8.85
CA LEU A 25 -0.30 -13.35 -7.76
C LEU A 25 0.17 -14.79 -8.04
N ILE A 26 0.72 -15.42 -7.01
CA ILE A 26 1.22 -16.78 -7.09
C ILE A 26 0.19 -17.72 -6.48
N ARG A 27 -0.17 -18.78 -7.22
CA ARG A 27 -1.18 -19.75 -6.81
C ARG A 27 -0.64 -21.17 -6.79
N ASN A 28 -1.23 -22.00 -5.92
CA ASN A 28 -1.00 -23.45 -5.96
C ASN A 28 -1.87 -24.16 -7.02
N GLU A 29 -1.74 -25.47 -7.12
CA GLU A 29 -2.54 -26.32 -8.00
C GLU A 29 -4.04 -26.22 -7.72
N LYS A 30 -4.44 -26.04 -6.46
CA LYS A 30 -5.83 -25.83 -6.03
C LYS A 30 -6.35 -24.41 -6.28
N LYS A 31 -5.63 -23.61 -7.08
CA LYS A 31 -5.91 -22.19 -7.40
C LYS A 31 -5.92 -21.22 -6.19
N LYS A 32 -5.53 -21.69 -5.00
CA LYS A 32 -5.40 -20.81 -3.82
C LYS A 32 -4.18 -19.91 -4.00
N ILE A 33 -4.36 -18.61 -3.73
CA ILE A 33 -3.28 -17.62 -3.77
C ILE A 33 -2.39 -17.82 -2.54
N LEU A 34 -1.09 -17.93 -2.80
CA LEU A 34 -0.05 -18.15 -1.81
C LEU A 34 0.79 -16.91 -1.52
N GLY A 35 0.99 -16.09 -2.55
CA GLY A 35 1.87 -14.93 -2.45
C GLY A 35 1.70 -13.96 -3.61
N ILE A 36 2.48 -12.90 -3.57
CA ILE A 36 2.56 -11.87 -4.60
C ILE A 36 4.04 -11.61 -4.94
N VAL A 37 4.31 -11.33 -6.21
CA VAL A 37 5.60 -10.84 -6.68
C VAL A 37 5.37 -9.53 -7.42
N THR A 38 6.22 -8.56 -7.19
CA THR A 38 6.17 -7.21 -7.76
C THR A 38 7.45 -6.86 -8.52
N ASP A 39 7.44 -5.80 -9.31
CA ASP A 39 8.64 -5.28 -10.01
C ASP A 39 9.80 -5.02 -9.04
N ALA A 40 9.51 -4.59 -7.80
CA ALA A 40 10.53 -4.40 -6.78
C ALA A 40 11.23 -5.71 -6.40
N ASP A 41 10.50 -6.83 -6.34
CA ASP A 41 11.06 -8.15 -6.01
C ASP A 41 12.07 -8.61 -7.07
N PHE A 42 11.78 -8.38 -8.37
CA PHE A 42 12.75 -8.70 -9.43
C PHE A 42 14.04 -7.90 -9.26
N ARG A 43 13.94 -6.61 -8.96
CA ARG A 43 15.12 -5.77 -8.75
C ARG A 43 15.91 -6.18 -7.50
N THR A 44 15.22 -6.35 -6.36
CA THR A 44 15.88 -6.54 -5.06
C THR A 44 16.25 -7.98 -4.74
N LYS A 45 15.50 -8.95 -5.29
CA LYS A 45 15.68 -10.38 -4.98
C LYS A 45 16.29 -11.18 -6.13
N VAL A 46 16.17 -10.71 -7.37
CA VAL A 46 16.76 -11.38 -8.54
C VAL A 46 18.04 -10.67 -8.98
N LEU A 47 17.92 -9.41 -9.44
CA LEU A 47 19.08 -8.69 -9.99
C LEU A 47 20.14 -8.40 -8.91
N ALA A 48 19.73 -7.85 -7.76
CA ALA A 48 20.67 -7.49 -6.69
C ALA A 48 21.29 -8.70 -5.98
N LYS A 49 20.73 -9.91 -6.12
CA LYS A 49 21.23 -11.14 -5.50
C LYS A 49 21.73 -12.18 -6.53
N GLU A 50 21.79 -11.80 -7.80
CA GLU A 50 22.24 -12.66 -8.89
C GLU A 50 21.49 -14.01 -8.97
N LEU A 51 20.21 -14.00 -8.58
CA LEU A 51 19.40 -15.22 -8.61
C LEU A 51 19.09 -15.60 -10.05
N SER A 52 19.22 -16.89 -10.39
CA SER A 52 18.95 -17.38 -11.74
C SER A 52 17.50 -17.11 -12.16
N PRO A 53 17.25 -16.56 -13.37
CA PRO A 53 15.91 -16.40 -13.91
C PRO A 53 15.15 -17.70 -14.17
N LEU A 54 15.83 -18.84 -14.14
CA LEU A 54 15.24 -20.17 -14.29
C LEU A 54 14.68 -20.74 -12.98
N GLU A 55 15.03 -20.15 -11.85
CA GLU A 55 14.49 -20.51 -10.54
C GLU A 55 12.97 -20.30 -10.47
N PRO A 56 12.27 -21.09 -9.63
CA PRO A 56 10.84 -20.94 -9.45
C PRO A 56 10.48 -19.60 -8.77
N ILE A 57 9.37 -19.02 -9.18
CA ILE A 57 8.89 -17.73 -8.69
C ILE A 57 8.62 -17.70 -7.18
N SER A 58 8.38 -18.84 -6.57
CA SER A 58 8.24 -19.02 -5.14
C SER A 58 9.45 -18.52 -4.32
N ARG A 59 10.66 -18.53 -4.94
CA ARG A 59 11.90 -18.05 -4.29
C ARG A 59 11.87 -16.54 -3.96
N ILE A 60 11.10 -15.77 -4.71
CA ILE A 60 11.06 -14.31 -4.57
C ILE A 60 9.70 -13.77 -4.11
N MET A 61 8.66 -14.61 -4.02
CA MET A 61 7.33 -14.16 -3.59
C MET A 61 7.31 -13.66 -2.15
N SER A 62 6.47 -12.70 -1.89
CA SER A 62 6.10 -12.23 -0.56
C SER A 62 4.80 -12.90 -0.11
N SER A 63 4.76 -13.43 1.11
CA SER A 63 3.61 -14.13 1.70
C SER A 63 3.53 -13.78 3.20
N PRO A 64 2.33 -13.67 3.78
CA PRO A 64 1.01 -13.71 3.14
C PRO A 64 0.73 -12.47 2.28
N VAL A 65 -0.23 -12.60 1.34
CA VAL A 65 -0.71 -11.45 0.54
C VAL A 65 -1.56 -10.55 1.42
N ILE A 66 -1.31 -9.24 1.38
CA ILE A 66 -2.14 -8.27 2.09
C ILE A 66 -3.39 -8.00 1.25
N THR A 67 -4.54 -8.23 1.85
CA THR A 67 -5.83 -8.14 1.17
C THR A 67 -6.65 -6.95 1.66
N ILE A 68 -7.64 -6.54 0.86
CA ILE A 68 -8.66 -5.55 1.21
C ILE A 68 -10.02 -5.99 0.63
N PRO A 69 -11.14 -5.84 1.35
CA PRO A 69 -12.47 -6.07 0.81
C PRO A 69 -12.79 -5.18 -0.41
N ALA A 70 -13.54 -5.71 -1.37
CA ALA A 70 -13.90 -4.97 -2.59
C ALA A 70 -14.82 -3.77 -2.34
N ASP A 71 -15.55 -3.78 -1.24
CA ASP A 71 -16.44 -2.71 -0.79
C ASP A 71 -15.79 -1.70 0.15
N SER A 72 -14.47 -1.84 0.40
CA SER A 72 -13.70 -0.87 1.17
C SER A 72 -13.56 0.44 0.43
N GLN A 73 -13.53 1.53 1.19
CA GLN A 73 -13.29 2.86 0.64
C GLN A 73 -11.83 3.00 0.16
N VAL A 74 -11.62 3.82 -0.87
CA VAL A 74 -10.28 4.09 -1.43
C VAL A 74 -9.30 4.58 -0.36
N PHE A 75 -9.78 5.40 0.58
CA PHE A 75 -9.00 5.86 1.71
C PHE A 75 -8.50 4.72 2.61
N GLU A 76 -9.32 3.71 2.89
CA GLU A 76 -8.92 2.55 3.70
C GLU A 76 -7.81 1.73 3.00
N ALA A 77 -7.93 1.60 1.67
CA ALA A 77 -6.89 0.95 0.87
C ALA A 77 -5.56 1.70 0.97
N PHE A 78 -5.61 3.03 0.86
CA PHE A 78 -4.44 3.87 0.98
C PHE A 78 -3.80 3.78 2.36
N LEU A 79 -4.59 3.95 3.42
CA LEU A 79 -4.11 3.83 4.81
C LEU A 79 -3.43 2.47 5.04
N LYS A 80 -4.03 1.40 4.51
CA LYS A 80 -3.45 0.06 4.61
C LYS A 80 -2.15 -0.09 3.85
N MET A 81 -2.02 0.52 2.65
CA MET A 81 -0.76 0.55 1.91
C MET A 81 0.33 1.26 2.68
N THR A 82 0.02 2.43 3.23
CA THR A 82 0.97 3.27 3.96
C THR A 82 1.43 2.61 5.27
N THR A 83 0.49 2.15 6.11
CA THR A 83 0.82 1.51 7.40
C THR A 83 1.57 0.20 7.26
N LYS A 84 1.39 -0.51 6.14
CA LYS A 84 2.08 -1.79 5.86
C LYS A 84 3.31 -1.62 4.96
N ASP A 85 3.63 -0.38 4.54
CA ASP A 85 4.70 -0.09 3.57
C ASP A 85 4.58 -0.97 2.31
N LYS A 86 3.39 -1.00 1.73
CA LYS A 86 3.09 -1.77 0.52
C LYS A 86 2.37 -0.93 -0.51
N ARG A 87 2.71 -1.12 -1.78
CA ARG A 87 2.11 -0.41 -2.92
C ARG A 87 1.10 -1.23 -3.69
N HIS A 88 0.81 -2.45 -3.23
CA HIS A 88 -0.11 -3.39 -3.86
C HIS A 88 -0.95 -4.07 -2.79
N LEU A 89 -2.27 -4.12 -2.98
CA LEU A 89 -3.19 -4.90 -2.18
C LEU A 89 -3.99 -5.83 -3.09
N ALA A 90 -4.22 -7.05 -2.64
CA ALA A 90 -5.15 -7.94 -3.32
C ALA A 90 -6.59 -7.65 -2.85
N VAL A 91 -7.50 -7.48 -3.80
CA VAL A 91 -8.91 -7.23 -3.52
C VAL A 91 -9.64 -8.54 -3.35
N ILE A 92 -10.40 -8.69 -2.27
CA ILE A 92 -11.21 -9.89 -1.99
C ILE A 92 -12.70 -9.58 -2.06
N ASN A 93 -13.45 -10.57 -2.54
CA ASN A 93 -14.92 -10.54 -2.49
C ASN A 93 -15.44 -11.05 -1.12
N LYS A 94 -16.78 -11.08 -0.95
CA LYS A 94 -17.44 -11.58 0.27
C LYS A 94 -17.19 -13.08 0.54
N ALA A 95 -16.78 -13.85 -0.48
CA ALA A 95 -16.39 -15.25 -0.35
C ALA A 95 -14.90 -15.43 -0.03
N PHE A 96 -14.16 -14.32 0.24
CA PHE A 96 -12.72 -14.28 0.47
C PHE A 96 -11.88 -14.71 -0.74
N ASP A 97 -12.46 -14.75 -1.94
CA ASP A 97 -11.68 -14.98 -3.16
C ASP A 97 -11.00 -13.70 -3.60
N ILE A 98 -9.75 -13.82 -4.04
CA ILE A 98 -9.02 -12.69 -4.62
C ILE A 98 -9.53 -12.46 -6.05
N ILE A 99 -10.13 -11.29 -6.26
CA ILE A 99 -10.74 -10.86 -7.54
C ILE A 99 -9.86 -9.90 -8.34
N GLY A 100 -8.85 -9.29 -7.70
CA GLY A 100 -7.97 -8.34 -8.36
C GLY A 100 -6.79 -7.90 -7.51
N ILE A 101 -6.01 -6.98 -8.06
CA ILE A 101 -4.94 -6.24 -7.37
C ILE A 101 -5.21 -4.77 -7.62
N ILE A 102 -5.07 -3.96 -6.60
CA ILE A 102 -5.01 -2.51 -6.70
C ILE A 102 -3.61 -2.02 -6.32
N THR A 103 -3.19 -0.95 -6.98
CA THR A 103 -1.89 -0.32 -6.80
C THR A 103 -2.05 1.10 -6.24
N GLU A 104 -0.98 1.64 -5.67
CA GLU A 104 -0.92 3.05 -5.27
C GLU A 104 -1.30 3.99 -6.44
N LYS A 105 -0.89 3.65 -7.67
CA LYS A 105 -1.20 4.42 -8.87
C LYS A 105 -2.70 4.43 -9.18
N ASP A 106 -3.39 3.30 -8.98
CA ASP A 106 -4.85 3.20 -9.18
C ASP A 106 -5.59 4.08 -8.18
N LEU A 107 -5.13 4.10 -6.92
CA LEU A 107 -5.70 4.96 -5.88
C LEU A 107 -5.51 6.45 -6.18
N ILE A 108 -4.31 6.84 -6.65
CA ILE A 108 -4.03 8.23 -7.06
C ILE A 108 -4.95 8.62 -8.23
N SER A 109 -5.13 7.74 -9.20
CA SER A 109 -5.97 8.00 -10.37
C SER A 109 -7.46 8.09 -10.03
N ALA A 110 -7.92 7.32 -9.03
CA ALA A 110 -9.30 7.30 -8.58
C ALA A 110 -9.67 8.50 -7.69
N GLN A 111 -8.70 9.07 -7.00
CA GLN A 111 -8.90 10.24 -6.14
C GLN A 111 -7.92 11.36 -6.49
N ALA A 112 -8.34 12.21 -7.40
CA ALA A 112 -7.74 13.55 -7.54
C ALA A 112 -7.97 14.45 -6.30
N ASN A 113 -8.42 13.89 -5.17
CA ASN A 113 -8.84 14.62 -3.98
C ASN A 113 -7.72 14.79 -2.94
N SER A 114 -7.70 15.97 -2.38
CA SER A 114 -6.72 16.55 -1.47
C SER A 114 -6.37 15.72 -0.22
N THR A 115 -7.28 14.89 0.31
CA THR A 115 -7.08 14.04 1.51
C THR A 115 -5.92 13.07 1.38
N TYR A 116 -5.83 12.38 0.22
CA TYR A 116 -4.72 11.48 -0.10
C TYR A 116 -3.37 12.19 -0.09
N LEU A 117 -3.31 13.35 -0.75
CA LEU A 117 -2.08 14.12 -0.87
C LEU A 117 -1.57 14.60 0.50
N LEU A 118 -2.46 14.90 1.42
CA LEU A 118 -2.07 15.32 2.78
C LEU A 118 -1.49 14.20 3.61
N ILE A 119 -2.10 13.01 3.63
CA ILE A 119 -1.53 11.87 4.37
C ILE A 119 -0.17 11.51 3.80
N LYS A 120 -0.03 11.52 2.47
CA LYS A 120 1.27 11.31 1.83
C LYS A 120 2.28 12.39 2.24
N ALA A 121 1.87 13.66 2.32
CA ALA A 121 2.72 14.76 2.77
C ALA A 121 3.16 14.58 4.23
N ILE A 122 2.27 14.14 5.14
CA ILE A 122 2.63 13.83 6.53
C ILE A 122 3.72 12.76 6.58
N HIS A 123 3.52 11.64 5.88
CA HIS A 123 4.51 10.55 5.88
C HIS A 123 5.84 10.94 5.23
N SER A 124 5.82 11.85 4.25
CA SER A 124 7.01 12.34 3.55
C SER A 124 7.64 13.57 4.20
N ALA A 125 7.07 14.09 5.30
CA ALA A 125 7.63 15.24 6.00
C ALA A 125 9.03 14.92 6.54
N GLU A 126 10.00 15.79 6.23
CA GLU A 126 11.39 15.67 6.70
C GLU A 126 11.66 16.55 7.93
N HIS A 127 10.83 17.58 8.15
CA HIS A 127 10.94 18.52 9.24
C HIS A 127 9.59 18.80 9.90
N ILE A 128 9.62 19.17 11.18
CA ILE A 128 8.42 19.45 11.98
C ILE A 128 7.58 20.61 11.41
N ASP A 129 8.24 21.62 10.84
CA ASP A 129 7.57 22.78 10.21
C ASP A 129 6.66 22.37 9.03
N ASN A 130 6.99 21.26 8.35
CA ASN A 130 6.16 20.71 7.31
C ASN A 130 4.81 20.22 7.86
N LEU A 131 4.77 19.70 9.10
CA LEU A 131 3.55 19.21 9.74
C LEU A 131 2.61 20.35 10.13
N GLU A 132 3.13 21.51 10.57
CA GLU A 132 2.32 22.68 10.89
C GLU A 132 1.54 23.20 9.67
N ASN A 133 2.21 23.29 8.52
CA ASN A 133 1.57 23.65 7.25
C ASN A 133 0.50 22.65 6.81
N ILE A 134 0.71 21.36 7.07
CA ILE A 134 -0.26 20.31 6.75
C ILE A 134 -1.45 20.37 7.68
N HIS A 135 -1.24 20.61 8.97
CA HIS A 135 -2.31 20.74 9.96
C HIS A 135 -3.26 21.90 9.65
N SER A 136 -2.76 23.04 9.22
CA SER A 136 -3.61 24.19 8.84
C SER A 136 -4.53 23.86 7.65
N ARG A 137 -4.06 23.09 6.67
CA ARG A 137 -4.84 22.64 5.51
C ARG A 137 -5.85 21.53 5.84
N LEU A 138 -5.60 20.77 6.90
CA LEU A 138 -6.45 19.65 7.31
C LEU A 138 -7.87 20.15 7.67
N SER A 139 -7.97 21.27 8.37
CA SER A 139 -9.26 21.85 8.77
C SER A 139 -10.14 22.19 7.57
N GLU A 140 -9.55 22.74 6.50
CA GLU A 140 -10.28 23.06 5.26
C GLU A 140 -10.79 21.81 4.56
N LEU A 141 -9.98 20.74 4.54
CA LEU A 141 -10.33 19.50 3.86
C LEU A 141 -11.37 18.65 4.58
N LEU A 142 -11.44 18.75 5.91
CA LEU A 142 -12.48 18.08 6.69
C LEU A 142 -13.85 18.78 6.54
N LEU A 143 -13.86 20.07 6.20
CA LEU A 143 -15.11 20.81 6.01
C LEU A 143 -15.91 20.32 4.79
N ASP A 144 -15.26 19.93 3.71
CA ASP A 144 -15.93 19.46 2.48
C ASP A 144 -16.71 18.17 2.69
N PRO A 145 -16.16 17.09 3.27
CA PRO A 145 -16.92 15.88 3.60
C PRO A 145 -18.09 16.17 4.56
N ILE A 146 -17.89 17.05 5.56
CA ILE A 146 -18.92 17.40 6.51
C ILE A 146 -20.07 18.14 5.82
N LYS A 147 -19.77 19.16 5.01
CA LYS A 147 -20.77 19.92 4.24
C LYS A 147 -21.54 19.07 3.24
N ASN A 148 -20.89 18.09 2.65
CA ASN A 148 -21.49 17.18 1.66
C ASN A 148 -22.23 15.99 2.28
N GLY A 149 -22.41 15.97 3.62
CA GLY A 149 -23.19 14.94 4.30
C GLY A 149 -22.55 13.57 4.29
N SER A 150 -21.20 13.49 4.24
CA SER A 150 -20.49 12.22 4.33
C SER A 150 -20.80 11.50 5.65
N ASN A 151 -20.76 10.16 5.60
CA ASN A 151 -21.03 9.32 6.78
C ASN A 151 -20.12 9.73 7.95
N PRO A 152 -20.69 9.99 9.17
CA PRO A 152 -19.91 10.35 10.36
C PRO A 152 -18.79 9.36 10.69
N GLU A 153 -19.00 8.06 10.46
CA GLU A 153 -17.98 7.03 10.65
C GLU A 153 -16.76 7.26 9.74
N TYR A 154 -17.00 7.67 8.49
CA TYR A 154 -15.93 8.02 7.55
C TYR A 154 -15.13 9.23 8.03
N ILE A 155 -15.82 10.28 8.50
CA ILE A 155 -15.19 11.49 9.02
C ILE A 155 -14.33 11.17 10.25
N THR A 156 -14.86 10.34 11.17
CA THR A 156 -14.13 9.90 12.36
C THR A 156 -12.87 9.11 11.98
N LYS A 157 -12.97 8.16 11.04
CA LYS A 157 -11.81 7.41 10.54
C LYS A 157 -10.76 8.32 9.92
N LEU A 158 -11.17 9.34 9.16
CA LEU A 158 -10.26 10.35 8.60
C LEU A 158 -9.50 11.09 9.69
N ILE A 159 -10.22 11.66 10.67
CA ILE A 159 -9.63 12.44 11.77
C ILE A 159 -8.64 11.57 12.55
N THR A 160 -9.03 10.32 12.89
CA THR A 160 -8.18 9.39 13.61
C THR A 160 -6.90 9.10 12.84
N ALA A 161 -7.01 8.78 11.54
CA ALA A 161 -5.86 8.46 10.70
C ALA A 161 -4.89 9.64 10.54
N PHE A 162 -5.40 10.87 10.42
CA PHE A 162 -4.56 12.07 10.40
C PHE A 162 -3.84 12.29 11.72
N SER A 163 -4.57 12.15 12.83
CA SER A 163 -4.01 12.34 14.18
C SER A 163 -2.92 11.30 14.45
N GLU A 164 -3.16 10.04 14.15
CA GLU A 164 -2.18 8.95 14.30
C GLU A 164 -0.93 9.19 13.43
N ALA A 165 -1.11 9.57 12.16
CA ALA A 165 0.01 9.85 11.26
C ALA A 165 0.87 11.04 11.74
N ILE A 166 0.25 12.11 12.22
CA ILE A 166 0.96 13.28 12.76
C ILE A 166 1.69 12.89 14.04
N LEU A 167 1.03 12.19 14.97
CA LEU A 167 1.65 11.74 16.23
C LEU A 167 2.84 10.82 15.98
N ASP A 168 2.70 9.82 15.10
CA ASP A 168 3.81 8.93 14.75
C ASP A 168 5.01 9.72 14.21
N LYS A 169 4.75 10.72 13.35
CA LYS A 169 5.79 11.58 12.79
C LYS A 169 6.48 12.44 13.85
N ILE A 170 5.71 13.06 14.75
CA ILE A 170 6.26 13.85 15.86
C ILE A 170 7.13 12.98 16.77
N ILE A 171 6.65 11.78 17.12
CA ILE A 171 7.42 10.83 17.95
C ILE A 171 8.74 10.48 17.27
N ARG A 172 8.74 10.21 15.96
CA ARG A 172 9.97 9.90 15.21
C ARG A 172 10.94 11.08 15.21
N PHE A 173 10.47 12.30 14.93
CA PHE A 173 11.32 13.47 14.99
C PHE A 173 11.90 13.69 16.39
N THR A 174 11.11 13.46 17.44
CA THR A 174 11.59 13.59 18.82
C THR A 174 12.64 12.52 19.15
N ILE A 175 12.45 11.28 18.70
CA ILE A 175 13.44 10.21 18.89
C ILE A 175 14.73 10.53 18.13
N ASP A 176 14.65 11.04 16.90
CA ASP A 176 15.80 11.40 16.09
C ASP A 176 16.61 12.56 16.71
N GLU A 177 15.92 13.51 17.38
CA GLU A 177 16.61 14.65 18.05
C GLU A 177 17.17 14.29 19.43
N ILE A 178 16.45 13.51 20.24
CA ILE A 178 16.78 13.27 21.65
C ILE A 178 17.50 11.91 21.85
N GLY A 179 17.39 11.00 20.88
CA GLY A 179 17.75 9.60 21.00
C GLY A 179 16.63 8.75 21.60
N GLU A 180 16.79 7.43 21.54
CA GLU A 180 15.81 6.50 22.11
C GLU A 180 15.68 6.75 23.63
N ALA A 181 14.43 6.78 24.14
CA ALA A 181 14.20 6.90 25.56
C ALA A 181 14.91 5.75 26.31
N PRO A 182 15.61 6.04 27.41
CA PRO A 182 16.21 4.96 28.21
C PRO A 182 15.11 4.03 28.72
N CYS A 183 15.31 2.72 28.45
CA CYS A 183 14.44 1.64 28.95
C CYS A 183 14.40 1.59 30.48
#